data_b1f242883700073cb777f3a9239122b6
#
_entry.id   b1f242883700073cb777f3a9239122b6
#
_cell.length_a   1.000
_cell.length_b   1.000
_cell.length_c   1.000
_cell.angle_alpha   90.00
_cell.angle_beta   90.00
_cell.angle_gamma   90.00
#
_symmetry.space_group_name_H-M   'P 1'
#
loop_
_entity.id
_entity.type
_entity.pdbx_description
1 polymer ?
#
loop_
_entity_poly.entity_id
_entity_poly.type
_entity_poly.pdbx_seq_one_letter_code
_entity_poly.pdbx_strand_id
1 'polypeptide(L)'
;MSTYLKFLSKNKLYAVIEALGLSVALGFVILLASYARTEFSVGARQPLSKQLYAIGTGACIGMTYGTAEEFFPSVPEITSWTRVGAYGDADVIVNDDYYAAEAVCVDTNFLQLFDYTLSGCDKNCILAGLNDVILSEKFAHKAFGSSDPVGRTIEVGKNRFTVTGVIQDFGPYDELQYYDIFLSIRQLGGMVQRMDNFGMVNTFETLQDGASPDAVAEKLLDK
;
A
#
# COMPACT_ATOMS: atom_id res chain seq x y z
N MET A 1 1.18 -53.44 -22.44
CA MET A 1 0.46 -52.20 -22.81
C MET A 1 -0.84 -52.18 -22.03
N SER A 2 -1.08 -51.19 -21.19
CA SER A 2 -2.23 -51.13 -20.28
C SER A 2 -3.55 -51.19 -21.09
N THR A 3 -4.55 -51.93 -20.58
CA THR A 3 -5.90 -52.08 -21.16
C THR A 3 -6.52 -50.67 -21.44
N TYR A 4 -6.21 -49.70 -20.61
CA TYR A 4 -6.61 -48.32 -20.73
C TYR A 4 -6.06 -47.66 -22.01
N LEU A 5 -4.79 -47.81 -22.32
CA LEU A 5 -4.18 -47.29 -23.56
C LEU A 5 -4.77 -47.87 -24.82
N LYS A 6 -5.17 -49.16 -24.81
CA LYS A 6 -5.89 -49.79 -25.93
C LYS A 6 -7.30 -49.25 -26.09
N PHE A 7 -7.97 -48.94 -24.98
CA PHE A 7 -9.31 -48.33 -25.02
C PHE A 7 -9.24 -46.90 -25.62
N LEU A 8 -8.29 -46.07 -25.17
CA LEU A 8 -8.09 -44.71 -25.68
C LEU A 8 -7.76 -44.70 -27.18
N SER A 9 -6.91 -45.62 -27.65
CA SER A 9 -6.54 -45.71 -29.07
C SER A 9 -7.72 -46.09 -29.97
N LYS A 10 -8.72 -46.83 -29.46
CA LYS A 10 -9.94 -47.18 -30.16
C LYS A 10 -11.02 -46.08 -30.14
N ASN A 11 -11.01 -45.26 -29.09
CA ASN A 11 -12.02 -44.21 -28.88
C ASN A 11 -11.36 -42.80 -28.90
N LYS A 12 -10.81 -42.43 -30.05
CA LYS A 12 -10.02 -41.19 -30.20
C LYS A 12 -10.80 -39.94 -29.82
N LEU A 13 -12.07 -39.84 -30.13
CA LEU A 13 -12.92 -38.70 -29.79
C LEU A 13 -13.06 -38.55 -28.28
N TYR A 14 -13.25 -39.67 -27.58
CA TYR A 14 -13.33 -39.68 -26.11
C TYR A 14 -12.00 -39.24 -25.45
N ALA A 15 -10.90 -39.75 -25.99
CA ALA A 15 -9.57 -39.37 -25.53
C ALA A 15 -9.26 -37.87 -25.72
N VAL A 16 -9.72 -37.29 -26.83
CA VAL A 16 -9.56 -35.84 -27.07
C VAL A 16 -10.42 -35.02 -26.11
N ILE A 17 -11.65 -35.40 -25.85
CA ILE A 17 -12.55 -34.71 -24.91
C ILE A 17 -11.99 -34.77 -23.49
N GLU A 18 -11.51 -35.94 -23.01
CA GLU A 18 -10.86 -36.09 -21.71
C GLU A 18 -9.58 -35.23 -21.59
N ALA A 19 -8.74 -35.26 -22.63
CA ALA A 19 -7.50 -34.49 -22.64
C ALA A 19 -7.78 -32.98 -22.60
N LEU A 20 -8.77 -32.50 -23.37
CA LEU A 20 -9.18 -31.10 -23.34
C LEU A 20 -9.77 -30.71 -21.97
N GLY A 21 -10.67 -31.50 -21.41
CA GLY A 21 -11.27 -31.26 -20.10
C GLY A 21 -10.20 -31.21 -18.99
N LEU A 22 -9.27 -32.16 -19.01
CA LEU A 22 -8.17 -32.20 -18.04
C LEU A 22 -7.23 -31.01 -18.22
N SER A 23 -6.93 -30.61 -19.47
CA SER A 23 -6.06 -29.46 -19.75
C SER A 23 -6.65 -28.15 -19.26
N VAL A 24 -7.96 -27.95 -19.48
CA VAL A 24 -8.69 -26.78 -18.99
C VAL A 24 -8.71 -26.75 -17.46
N ALA A 25 -9.06 -27.89 -16.83
CA ALA A 25 -9.08 -27.99 -15.37
C ALA A 25 -7.70 -27.71 -14.75
N LEU A 26 -6.64 -28.27 -15.33
CA LEU A 26 -5.27 -28.06 -14.86
C LEU A 26 -4.85 -26.59 -15.05
N GLY A 27 -5.24 -25.97 -16.18
CA GLY A 27 -5.02 -24.54 -16.42
C GLY A 27 -5.64 -23.67 -15.34
N PHE A 28 -6.89 -23.94 -14.95
CA PHE A 28 -7.55 -23.22 -13.85
C PHE A 28 -6.84 -23.44 -12.50
N VAL A 29 -6.43 -24.65 -12.18
CA VAL A 29 -5.68 -24.93 -10.93
C VAL A 29 -4.37 -24.16 -10.89
N ILE A 30 -3.62 -24.12 -12.00
CA ILE A 30 -2.36 -23.36 -12.08
C ILE A 30 -2.61 -21.86 -11.90
N LEU A 31 -3.64 -21.32 -12.55
CA LEU A 31 -4.01 -19.91 -12.41
C LEU A 31 -4.38 -19.56 -10.96
N LEU A 32 -5.24 -20.38 -10.34
CA LEU A 32 -5.63 -20.16 -8.93
C LEU A 32 -4.45 -20.28 -7.97
N ALA A 33 -3.58 -21.26 -8.17
CA ALA A 33 -2.38 -21.42 -7.36
C ALA A 33 -1.40 -20.26 -7.54
N SER A 34 -1.24 -19.77 -8.77
CA SER A 34 -0.43 -18.59 -9.08
C SER A 34 -1.01 -17.33 -8.41
N TYR A 35 -2.32 -17.12 -8.53
CA TYR A 35 -3.01 -16.02 -7.89
C TYR A 35 -2.87 -16.06 -6.36
N ALA A 36 -3.17 -17.20 -5.74
CA ALA A 36 -3.03 -17.37 -4.30
C ALA A 36 -1.59 -17.11 -3.83
N ARG A 37 -0.59 -17.62 -4.57
CA ARG A 37 0.82 -17.35 -4.24
C ARG A 37 1.15 -15.86 -4.31
N THR A 38 0.59 -15.16 -5.27
CA THR A 38 0.78 -13.72 -5.43
C THR A 38 0.17 -12.97 -4.25
N GLU A 39 -1.08 -13.24 -3.90
CA GLU A 39 -1.79 -12.63 -2.76
C GLU A 39 -1.05 -12.86 -1.43
N PHE A 40 -0.59 -14.07 -1.17
CA PHE A 40 0.19 -14.38 0.04
C PHE A 40 1.59 -13.78 0.06
N SER A 41 2.08 -13.23 -1.06
CA SER A 41 3.38 -12.56 -1.13
C SER A 41 3.32 -11.05 -0.92
N VAL A 42 2.12 -10.46 -0.90
CA VAL A 42 1.91 -9.04 -0.61
C VAL A 42 2.44 -8.73 0.79
N GLY A 43 3.25 -7.70 0.90
CA GLY A 43 3.86 -7.28 2.17
C GLY A 43 4.95 -8.21 2.74
N ALA A 44 5.08 -9.46 2.25
CA ALA A 44 6.07 -10.41 2.78
C ALA A 44 7.55 -9.98 2.57
N ARG A 45 7.78 -9.03 1.67
CA ARG A 45 9.12 -8.45 1.38
C ARG A 45 9.53 -7.37 2.36
N GLN A 46 8.59 -6.82 3.13
CA GLN A 46 8.90 -5.77 4.09
C GLN A 46 9.69 -6.37 5.27
N PRO A 47 10.81 -5.76 5.69
CA PRO A 47 11.65 -6.28 6.76
C PRO A 47 10.89 -6.49 8.07
N LEU A 48 9.94 -5.60 8.37
CA LEU A 48 9.10 -5.64 9.57
C LEU A 48 7.80 -6.43 9.39
N SER A 49 7.60 -7.14 8.27
CA SER A 49 6.35 -7.84 7.95
C SER A 49 5.84 -8.79 9.04
N LYS A 50 6.73 -9.33 9.87
CA LYS A 50 6.36 -10.22 10.99
C LYS A 50 5.96 -9.48 12.28
N GLN A 51 6.27 -8.21 12.38
CA GLN A 51 6.02 -7.35 13.55
C GLN A 51 5.04 -6.23 13.22
N LEU A 52 4.70 -6.07 11.95
CA LEU A 52 3.80 -5.02 11.46
C LEU A 52 2.37 -5.56 11.41
N TYR A 53 1.49 -4.89 12.11
CA TYR A 53 0.07 -5.23 12.21
C TYR A 53 -0.77 -4.06 11.70
N ALA A 54 -1.85 -4.37 11.01
CA ALA A 54 -2.87 -3.38 10.64
C ALA A 54 -4.01 -3.43 11.65
N ILE A 55 -4.44 -2.28 12.11
CA ILE A 55 -5.52 -2.18 13.09
C ILE A 55 -6.85 -1.98 12.38
N GLY A 56 -7.86 -2.70 12.84
CA GLY A 56 -9.20 -2.59 12.31
C GLY A 56 -10.25 -3.09 13.27
N THR A 57 -11.51 -2.78 12.99
CA THR A 57 -12.66 -3.28 13.73
C THR A 57 -13.54 -4.14 12.84
N GLY A 58 -13.73 -5.41 13.21
CA GLY A 58 -14.54 -6.34 12.43
C GLY A 58 -13.99 -6.61 11.05
N ALA A 59 -14.74 -6.27 9.99
CA ALA A 59 -14.35 -6.49 8.59
C ALA A 59 -13.63 -5.30 7.95
N CYS A 60 -13.43 -4.19 8.68
CA CYS A 60 -12.82 -2.97 8.15
C CYS A 60 -11.44 -2.75 8.77
N ILE A 61 -10.43 -2.54 7.92
CA ILE A 61 -9.13 -2.03 8.33
C ILE A 61 -9.25 -0.51 8.33
N GLY A 62 -8.90 0.13 9.44
CA GLY A 62 -8.90 1.58 9.56
C GLY A 62 -9.46 2.06 10.90
N MET A 63 -8.98 3.22 11.29
CA MET A 63 -9.35 3.92 12.52
C MET A 63 -9.72 5.37 12.20
N THR A 64 -10.30 6.08 13.17
CA THR A 64 -10.43 7.53 13.04
C THR A 64 -9.06 8.19 13.10
N TYR A 65 -8.92 9.33 12.46
CA TYR A 65 -7.64 10.03 12.28
C TYR A 65 -6.85 10.25 13.58
N GLY A 66 -7.52 10.61 14.68
CA GLY A 66 -6.87 10.93 15.96
C GLY A 66 -6.65 9.75 16.91
N THR A 67 -7.25 8.61 16.63
CA THR A 67 -7.29 7.48 17.58
C THR A 67 -5.90 6.95 17.95
N ALA A 68 -5.02 6.82 16.97
CA ALA A 68 -3.65 6.34 17.23
C ALA A 68 -2.86 7.29 18.14
N GLU A 69 -2.97 8.60 17.92
CA GLU A 69 -2.31 9.61 18.74
C GLU A 69 -2.82 9.63 20.19
N GLU A 70 -4.11 9.35 20.38
CA GLU A 70 -4.75 9.38 21.70
C GLU A 70 -4.47 8.12 22.51
N PHE A 71 -4.56 6.93 21.91
CA PHE A 71 -4.57 5.67 22.65
C PHE A 71 -3.24 4.93 22.66
N PHE A 72 -2.44 4.98 21.57
CA PHE A 72 -1.21 4.19 21.47
C PHE A 72 -0.14 4.53 22.49
N PRO A 73 0.05 5.79 22.91
CA PRO A 73 0.99 6.10 23.98
C PRO A 73 0.68 5.41 25.33
N SER A 74 -0.56 4.94 25.50
CA SER A 74 -0.97 4.23 26.72
C SER A 74 -0.73 2.71 26.66
N VAL A 75 -0.28 2.18 25.52
CA VAL A 75 -0.02 0.75 25.28
C VAL A 75 1.47 0.54 25.02
N PRO A 76 2.26 0.20 26.05
CA PRO A 76 3.73 0.15 25.96
C PRO A 76 4.24 -0.96 25.00
N GLU A 77 3.42 -1.93 24.65
CA GLU A 77 3.75 -2.96 23.67
C GLU A 77 3.86 -2.43 22.24
N ILE A 78 3.23 -1.29 21.94
CA ILE A 78 3.32 -0.62 20.64
C ILE A 78 4.63 0.18 20.61
N THR A 79 5.54 -0.19 19.72
CA THR A 79 6.86 0.44 19.61
C THR A 79 6.89 1.59 18.61
N SER A 80 6.12 1.48 17.55
CA SER A 80 5.96 2.53 16.55
C SER A 80 4.64 2.33 15.80
N TRP A 81 4.16 3.37 15.14
CA TRP A 81 2.95 3.32 14.34
C TRP A 81 2.99 4.37 13.24
N THR A 82 2.24 4.13 12.18
CA THR A 82 2.10 5.05 11.04
C THR A 82 0.72 4.96 10.44
N ARG A 83 0.23 6.06 9.89
CA ARG A 83 -1.07 6.13 9.23
C ARG A 83 -0.89 6.30 7.73
N VAL A 84 -1.81 5.69 7.00
CA VAL A 84 -1.95 5.82 5.55
C VAL A 84 -3.41 6.16 5.26
N GLY A 85 -3.67 7.33 4.74
CA GLY A 85 -5.02 7.80 4.45
C GLY A 85 -5.20 8.12 2.97
N ALA A 86 -6.29 7.66 2.36
CA ALA A 86 -6.60 7.97 0.98
C ALA A 86 -6.90 9.47 0.83
N TYR A 87 -6.20 10.15 -0.08
CA TYR A 87 -6.54 11.49 -0.53
C TYR A 87 -7.46 11.44 -1.74
N GLY A 88 -7.25 10.41 -2.60
CA GLY A 88 -8.00 10.15 -3.82
C GLY A 88 -7.40 10.81 -5.06
N ASP A 89 -8.23 10.91 -6.10
CA ASP A 89 -7.86 11.54 -7.36
C ASP A 89 -7.44 13.00 -7.15
N ALA A 90 -6.30 13.39 -7.69
CA ALA A 90 -5.77 14.73 -7.63
C ALA A 90 -5.39 15.24 -9.02
N ASP A 91 -5.78 16.46 -9.32
CA ASP A 91 -5.27 17.19 -10.48
C ASP A 91 -3.92 17.82 -10.13
N VAL A 92 -2.88 17.41 -10.85
CA VAL A 92 -1.50 17.90 -10.66
C VAL A 92 -1.07 18.72 -11.87
N ILE A 93 -0.52 19.92 -11.62
CA ILE A 93 0.03 20.78 -12.66
C ILE A 93 1.54 20.85 -12.50
N VAL A 94 2.25 20.51 -13.57
CA VAL A 94 3.71 20.56 -13.65
C VAL A 94 4.08 21.32 -14.92
N ASN A 95 4.78 22.46 -14.81
CA ASN A 95 5.18 23.30 -15.95
C ASN A 95 4.02 23.63 -16.92
N ASP A 96 2.84 23.96 -16.37
CA ASP A 96 1.58 24.25 -17.07
C ASP A 96 0.89 23.03 -17.72
N ASP A 97 1.45 21.84 -17.62
CA ASP A 97 0.83 20.60 -18.08
C ASP A 97 -0.02 19.96 -16.97
N TYR A 98 -1.18 19.39 -17.35
CA TYR A 98 -2.12 18.74 -16.44
C TYR A 98 -1.93 17.22 -16.41
N TYR A 99 -1.87 16.68 -15.19
CA TYR A 99 -1.76 15.25 -14.93
C TYR A 99 -2.81 14.81 -13.92
N ALA A 100 -3.56 13.77 -14.23
CA ALA A 100 -4.32 13.05 -13.21
C ALA A 100 -3.37 12.14 -12.43
N ALA A 101 -3.48 12.17 -11.11
CA ALA A 101 -2.65 11.40 -10.19
C ALA A 101 -3.48 10.84 -9.03
N GLU A 102 -3.16 9.63 -8.60
CA GLU A 102 -3.67 9.06 -7.36
C GLU A 102 -2.80 9.52 -6.19
N ALA A 103 -3.43 10.13 -5.20
CA ALA A 103 -2.74 10.70 -4.05
C ALA A 103 -3.05 9.94 -2.76
N VAL A 104 -2.02 9.78 -1.93
CA VAL A 104 -2.12 9.19 -0.60
C VAL A 104 -1.44 10.10 0.42
N CYS A 105 -2.00 10.15 1.62
CA CYS A 105 -1.43 10.87 2.75
C CYS A 105 -0.80 9.89 3.73
N VAL A 106 0.44 10.17 4.17
CA VAL A 106 1.19 9.32 5.08
C VAL A 106 1.85 10.13 6.21
N ASP A 107 2.14 9.48 7.32
CA ASP A 107 2.92 10.07 8.41
C ASP A 107 4.40 10.23 8.03
N THR A 108 5.10 11.09 8.74
CA THR A 108 6.51 11.39 8.49
C THR A 108 7.45 10.22 8.76
N ASN A 109 7.03 9.24 9.55
CA ASN A 109 7.76 8.02 9.87
C ASN A 109 7.38 6.81 9.01
N PHE A 110 6.53 7.01 7.99
CA PHE A 110 6.04 5.96 7.11
C PHE A 110 7.19 5.10 6.54
N LEU A 111 8.25 5.73 6.03
CA LEU A 111 9.41 5.03 5.46
C LEU A 111 10.35 4.38 6.49
N GLN A 112 10.06 4.53 7.79
CA GLN A 112 10.76 3.78 8.84
C GLN A 112 10.11 2.41 9.07
N LEU A 113 8.78 2.32 8.88
CA LEU A 113 8.03 1.08 9.02
C LEU A 113 8.01 0.29 7.70
N PHE A 114 7.96 1.01 6.58
CA PHE A 114 7.97 0.42 5.23
C PHE A 114 9.29 0.74 4.53
N ASP A 115 10.05 -0.29 4.19
CA ASP A 115 11.39 -0.15 3.61
C ASP A 115 11.34 0.08 2.10
N TYR A 116 10.91 1.28 1.72
CA TYR A 116 11.01 1.73 0.34
C TYR A 116 12.30 2.51 0.11
N THR A 117 12.83 2.40 -1.10
CA THR A 117 13.99 3.19 -1.51
C THR A 117 13.54 4.61 -1.86
N LEU A 118 14.14 5.58 -1.19
CA LEU A 118 13.87 7.00 -1.40
C LEU A 118 15.13 7.68 -1.95
N SER A 119 14.95 8.51 -2.97
CA SER A 119 15.97 9.44 -3.45
C SER A 119 15.55 10.89 -3.15
N GLY A 120 16.52 11.78 -2.97
CA GLY A 120 16.30 13.22 -2.78
C GLY A 120 16.34 13.70 -1.35
N CYS A 121 15.87 12.95 -0.37
CA CYS A 121 15.99 13.29 1.04
C CYS A 121 16.23 12.06 1.92
N ASP A 122 16.54 12.29 3.20
CA ASP A 122 16.64 11.24 4.21
C ASP A 122 15.25 10.70 4.57
N LYS A 123 15.13 9.39 4.72
CA LYS A 123 13.91 8.70 5.17
C LYS A 123 13.35 9.26 6.48
N ASN A 124 14.17 9.88 7.31
CA ASN A 124 13.75 10.48 8.58
C ASN A 124 13.19 11.90 8.44
N CYS A 125 13.30 12.50 7.26
CA CYS A 125 12.90 13.89 7.01
C CYS A 125 11.80 14.03 5.96
N ILE A 126 11.10 12.94 5.65
CA ILE A 126 10.03 12.97 4.65
C ILE A 126 8.86 13.83 5.11
N LEU A 127 8.29 14.61 4.20
CA LEU A 127 7.04 15.36 4.41
C LEU A 127 7.04 16.20 5.71
N ALA A 128 8.21 16.74 6.09
CA ALA A 128 8.37 17.55 7.29
C ALA A 128 7.56 18.84 7.19
N GLY A 129 7.54 19.46 6.02
CA GLY A 129 6.68 20.58 5.70
C GLY A 129 5.25 20.11 5.33
N LEU A 130 4.27 20.97 5.60
CA LEU A 130 2.88 20.70 5.19
C LEU A 130 2.73 20.67 3.66
N ASN A 131 3.56 21.43 2.97
CA ASN A 131 3.55 21.55 1.52
C ASN A 131 4.69 20.75 0.84
N ASP A 132 5.21 19.73 1.52
CA ASP A 132 6.12 18.78 0.93
C ASP A 132 5.33 17.69 0.19
N VAL A 133 5.90 17.21 -0.91
CA VAL A 133 5.36 16.08 -1.67
C VAL A 133 6.47 15.13 -2.08
N ILE A 134 6.20 13.85 -2.03
CA ILE A 134 7.06 12.80 -2.58
C ILE A 134 6.33 12.22 -3.79
N LEU A 135 7.06 11.96 -4.86
CA LEU A 135 6.53 11.37 -6.08
C LEU A 135 6.89 9.89 -6.15
N SER A 136 6.05 9.09 -6.80
CA SER A 136 6.48 7.78 -7.28
C SER A 136 7.44 7.96 -8.47
N GLU A 137 8.37 7.05 -8.66
CA GLU A 137 9.31 7.07 -9.81
C GLU A 137 8.55 7.11 -11.15
N LYS A 138 7.47 6.33 -11.24
CA LYS A 138 6.58 6.29 -12.40
C LYS A 138 6.00 7.67 -12.71
N PHE A 139 5.48 8.37 -11.71
CA PHE A 139 4.89 9.70 -11.89
C PHE A 139 5.97 10.75 -12.16
N ALA A 140 7.10 10.69 -11.46
CA ALA A 140 8.24 11.57 -11.71
C ALA A 140 8.71 11.47 -13.16
N HIS A 141 8.86 10.25 -13.70
CA HIS A 141 9.22 10.04 -15.09
C HIS A 141 8.15 10.55 -16.07
N LYS A 142 6.86 10.34 -15.75
CA LYS A 142 5.72 10.79 -16.56
C LYS A 142 5.66 12.32 -16.66
N ALA A 143 5.90 13.04 -15.55
CA ALA A 143 5.71 14.49 -15.48
C ALA A 143 6.99 15.30 -15.76
N PHE A 144 8.16 14.75 -15.47
CA PHE A 144 9.46 15.46 -15.60
C PHE A 144 10.41 14.82 -16.63
N GLY A 145 10.04 13.65 -17.19
CA GLY A 145 10.90 12.92 -18.11
C GLY A 145 12.20 12.48 -17.45
N SER A 146 13.34 12.92 -17.99
CA SER A 146 14.67 12.66 -17.44
C SER A 146 15.21 13.78 -16.53
N SER A 147 14.40 14.84 -16.28
CA SER A 147 14.80 15.95 -15.41
C SER A 147 14.61 15.57 -13.96
N ASP A 148 15.53 16.03 -13.08
CA ASP A 148 15.39 15.83 -11.65
C ASP A 148 14.18 16.64 -11.12
N PRO A 149 13.18 15.98 -10.49
CA PRO A 149 12.02 16.65 -9.94
C PRO A 149 12.29 17.26 -8.54
N VAL A 150 13.34 16.82 -7.83
CA VAL A 150 13.60 17.25 -6.44
C VAL A 150 13.88 18.74 -6.37
N GLY A 151 13.24 19.42 -5.42
CA GLY A 151 13.27 20.87 -5.27
C GLY A 151 12.36 21.64 -6.22
N ARG A 152 11.69 20.97 -7.18
CA ARG A 152 10.72 21.61 -8.07
C ARG A 152 9.39 21.81 -7.36
N THR A 153 8.64 22.82 -7.81
CA THR A 153 7.28 23.08 -7.32
C THR A 153 6.27 22.49 -8.30
N ILE A 154 5.26 21.82 -7.75
CA ILE A 154 4.06 21.35 -8.47
C ILE A 154 2.81 21.95 -7.82
N GLU A 155 1.71 22.02 -8.55
CA GLU A 155 0.43 22.36 -7.99
C GLU A 155 -0.43 21.10 -7.86
N VAL A 156 -1.00 20.86 -6.69
CA VAL A 156 -1.94 19.76 -6.44
C VAL A 156 -3.26 20.40 -6.03
N GLY A 157 -4.25 20.28 -6.90
CA GLY A 157 -5.50 21.04 -6.77
C GLY A 157 -5.25 22.55 -6.79
N LYS A 158 -5.44 23.22 -5.65
CA LYS A 158 -5.24 24.68 -5.51
C LYS A 158 -3.97 25.05 -4.73
N ASN A 159 -3.23 24.09 -4.26
CA ASN A 159 -2.09 24.30 -3.39
C ASN A 159 -0.77 23.98 -4.10
N ARG A 160 0.28 24.71 -3.73
CA ARG A 160 1.64 24.48 -4.23
C ARG A 160 2.41 23.61 -3.27
N PHE A 161 3.11 22.62 -3.84
CA PHE A 161 3.93 21.67 -3.11
C PHE A 161 5.35 21.65 -3.67
N THR A 162 6.32 21.45 -2.80
CA THR A 162 7.72 21.25 -3.18
C THR A 162 8.02 19.75 -3.20
N VAL A 163 8.56 19.25 -4.30
CA VAL A 163 9.01 17.87 -4.39
C VAL A 163 10.25 17.69 -3.54
N THR A 164 10.15 16.86 -2.48
CA THR A 164 11.26 16.61 -1.55
C THR A 164 11.95 15.27 -1.82
N GLY A 165 11.31 14.37 -2.55
CA GLY A 165 11.91 13.08 -2.87
C GLY A 165 11.11 12.28 -3.90
N VAL A 166 11.71 11.16 -4.31
CA VAL A 166 11.10 10.21 -5.22
C VAL A 166 11.24 8.82 -4.61
N ILE A 167 10.12 8.13 -4.41
CA ILE A 167 10.08 6.72 -3.99
C ILE A 167 10.32 5.87 -5.23
N GLN A 168 11.35 5.02 -5.18
CA GLN A 168 11.69 4.11 -6.24
C GLN A 168 10.87 2.83 -6.11
N ASP A 169 10.46 2.37 -7.24
CA ASP A 169 9.82 1.11 -7.60
C ASP A 169 9.13 0.32 -6.47
N PHE A 170 7.82 0.42 -6.46
CA PHE A 170 6.96 -0.52 -5.74
C PHE A 170 6.96 -1.84 -6.50
N GLY A 171 7.28 -2.93 -5.84
CA GLY A 171 7.18 -4.24 -6.47
C GLY A 171 5.77 -4.47 -7.06
N PRO A 172 5.62 -5.35 -8.04
CA PRO A 172 4.37 -5.52 -8.80
C PRO A 172 3.17 -6.01 -7.95
N TYR A 173 3.36 -6.24 -6.67
CA TYR A 173 2.35 -6.72 -5.71
C TYR A 173 2.30 -5.84 -4.46
N ASP A 174 2.69 -4.58 -4.59
CA ASP A 174 2.62 -3.60 -3.51
C ASP A 174 1.36 -2.76 -3.68
N GLU A 175 0.59 -2.58 -2.61
CA GLU A 175 -0.63 -1.76 -2.65
C GLU A 175 -0.35 -0.30 -2.99
N LEU A 176 0.87 0.17 -2.66
CA LEU A 176 1.26 1.55 -2.91
C LEU A 176 1.66 1.83 -4.36
N GLN A 177 1.81 0.80 -5.20
CA GLN A 177 2.09 0.96 -6.63
C GLN A 177 1.03 1.76 -7.40
N TYR A 178 -0.16 1.89 -6.84
CA TYR A 178 -1.26 2.65 -7.45
C TYR A 178 -1.17 4.14 -7.18
N TYR A 179 -0.40 4.55 -6.17
CA TYR A 179 -0.28 5.96 -5.82
C TYR A 179 0.85 6.63 -6.59
N ASP A 180 0.55 7.80 -7.11
CA ASP A 180 1.48 8.64 -7.88
C ASP A 180 2.18 9.66 -6.99
N ILE A 181 1.47 10.22 -5.98
CA ILE A 181 1.98 11.26 -5.08
C ILE A 181 1.67 10.95 -3.61
N PHE A 182 2.62 11.28 -2.75
CA PHE A 182 2.55 11.11 -1.30
C PHE A 182 2.58 12.47 -0.62
N LEU A 183 1.57 12.74 0.16
CA LEU A 183 1.37 13.99 0.91
C LEU A 183 1.46 13.74 2.40
N SER A 184 1.69 14.80 3.18
CA SER A 184 1.62 14.70 4.64
C SER A 184 0.23 14.32 5.11
N ILE A 185 0.12 13.40 6.06
CA ILE A 185 -1.15 13.00 6.68
C ILE A 185 -1.93 14.20 7.25
N ARG A 186 -1.21 15.28 7.60
CA ARG A 186 -1.81 16.54 8.08
C ARG A 186 -2.71 17.23 7.05
N GLN A 187 -2.57 16.91 5.76
CA GLN A 187 -3.47 17.40 4.71
C GLN A 187 -4.90 16.88 4.92
N LEU A 188 -5.07 15.71 5.51
CA LEU A 188 -6.37 15.14 5.82
C LEU A 188 -7.03 15.78 7.05
N GLY A 189 -6.26 16.35 7.98
CA GLY A 189 -6.79 16.87 9.24
C GLY A 189 -7.96 17.85 9.09
N GLY A 190 -7.91 18.72 8.09
CA GLY A 190 -9.00 19.64 7.79
C GLY A 190 -10.22 19.00 7.12
N MET A 191 -10.07 17.88 6.44
CA MET A 191 -11.16 17.11 5.84
C MET A 191 -11.86 16.25 6.90
N VAL A 192 -11.08 15.60 7.74
CA VAL A 192 -11.57 14.69 8.80
C VAL A 192 -12.37 15.43 9.86
N GLN A 193 -11.95 16.63 10.27
CA GLN A 193 -12.71 17.45 11.22
C GLN A 193 -14.09 17.83 10.70
N ARG A 194 -14.28 17.93 9.38
CA ARG A 194 -15.56 18.24 8.75
C ARG A 194 -16.48 17.02 8.58
N MET A 195 -15.95 15.79 8.67
CA MET A 195 -16.68 14.55 8.44
C MET A 195 -16.97 13.77 9.74
N ASP A 196 -17.12 14.46 10.88
CA ASP A 196 -17.41 13.87 12.21
C ASP A 196 -16.53 12.67 12.55
N ASN A 197 -15.22 12.79 12.35
CA ASN A 197 -14.21 11.74 12.62
C ASN A 197 -14.41 10.40 11.86
N PHE A 198 -15.24 10.34 10.87
CA PHE A 198 -15.34 9.16 10.01
C PHE A 198 -14.18 9.16 9.01
N GLY A 199 -12.97 9.23 9.54
CA GLY A 199 -11.76 9.18 8.76
C GLY A 199 -11.29 7.76 8.60
N MET A 200 -11.36 7.23 7.40
CA MET A 200 -10.77 5.95 7.06
C MET A 200 -9.26 6.15 6.86
N VAL A 201 -8.54 6.03 7.95
CA VAL A 201 -7.08 6.05 7.95
C VAL A 201 -6.61 4.66 8.34
N ASN A 202 -5.93 3.98 7.42
CA ASN A 202 -5.31 2.71 7.73
C ASN A 202 -4.14 2.97 8.69
N THR A 203 -4.19 2.36 9.85
CA THR A 203 -3.14 2.49 10.86
C THR A 203 -2.38 1.19 10.97
N PHE A 204 -1.08 1.29 10.87
CA PHE A 204 -0.14 0.19 11.01
C PHE A 204 0.70 0.42 12.25
N GLU A 205 0.92 -0.64 13.02
CA GLU A 205 1.73 -0.61 14.23
C GLU A 205 2.79 -1.70 14.23
N THR A 206 3.87 -1.45 14.96
CA THR A 206 4.87 -2.48 15.28
C THR A 206 4.82 -2.78 16.77
N LEU A 207 4.86 -4.06 17.09
CA LEU A 207 4.84 -4.54 18.47
C LEU A 207 6.23 -4.95 18.93
N GLN A 208 6.43 -4.88 20.26
CA GLN A 208 7.63 -5.44 20.91
C GLN A 208 7.73 -6.95 20.62
N ASP A 209 8.96 -7.44 20.56
CA ASP A 209 9.24 -8.86 20.42
C ASP A 209 8.54 -9.68 21.53
N GLY A 210 7.72 -10.65 21.10
CA GLY A 210 6.98 -11.53 22.02
C GLY A 210 5.66 -10.95 22.53
N ALA A 211 5.26 -9.73 22.16
CA ALA A 211 3.94 -9.22 22.46
C ALA A 211 2.86 -10.01 21.68
N SER A 212 1.73 -10.26 22.32
CA SER A 212 0.57 -10.88 21.69
C SER A 212 -0.29 -9.81 21.01
N PRO A 213 -0.52 -9.88 19.69
CA PRO A 213 -1.41 -8.96 19.00
C PRO A 213 -2.82 -8.94 19.57
N ASP A 214 -3.35 -10.11 19.94
CA ASP A 214 -4.69 -10.24 20.53
C ASP A 214 -4.78 -9.51 21.88
N ALA A 215 -3.75 -9.62 22.73
CA ALA A 215 -3.72 -8.92 24.02
C ALA A 215 -3.60 -7.41 23.87
N VAL A 216 -2.90 -6.94 22.81
CA VAL A 216 -2.83 -5.50 22.47
C VAL A 216 -4.19 -5.02 21.97
N ALA A 217 -4.85 -5.79 21.10
CA ALA A 217 -6.18 -5.47 20.60
C ALA A 217 -7.22 -5.37 21.73
N GLU A 218 -7.22 -6.30 22.69
CA GLU A 218 -8.09 -6.22 23.87
C GLU A 218 -7.86 -4.93 24.67
N LYS A 219 -6.60 -4.55 24.89
CA LYS A 219 -6.27 -3.30 25.61
C LYS A 219 -6.74 -2.04 24.88
N LEU A 220 -6.75 -2.07 23.54
CA LEU A 220 -7.24 -0.96 22.72
C LEU A 220 -8.77 -0.89 22.69
N LEU A 221 -9.47 -2.04 22.81
CA LEU A 221 -10.93 -2.10 22.85
C LEU A 221 -11.51 -1.64 24.20
N ASP A 222 -10.74 -1.75 25.29
CA ASP A 222 -11.14 -1.34 26.64
C ASP A 222 -11.02 0.19 26.88
N LYS A 223 -10.54 0.94 25.87
CA LYS A 223 -10.32 2.40 25.92
C LYS A 223 -11.42 3.17 25.21
#